data_a85e8781d3a540548231500dcded04d7
#
_entry.id   a85e8781d3a540548231500dcded04d7
#
_cell.length_a   1.000
_cell.length_b   1.000
_cell.length_c   1.000
_cell.angle_alpha   90.00
_cell.angle_beta   90.00
_cell.angle_gamma   90.00
#
_symmetry.space_group_name_H-M   'P 1'
#
loop_
_entity.id
_entity.type
_entity.pdbx_description
1 polymer ?
#
loop_
_entity_poly.entity_id
_entity_poly.type
_entity_poly.pdbx_seq_one_letter_code
_entity_poly.pdbx_strand_id
1 'polypeptide(L)'
;MLKAVRVVITTFALVVSASAAFAQKPAVGAWDLTTISPEGEFKSTLVIREEGGKLVAVGKSAQGERPYDSVALEGNKITLVVTISYNGSPMVITYNGKIDGPKMQGEADYGGLATGTWSATAQK
;
A
#
# COMPACT_ATOMS: atom_id res chain seq x y z
N MET A 1 38.04 -0.15 34.55
CA MET A 1 37.91 1.09 33.79
C MET A 1 37.58 0.87 32.33
N LEU A 2 38.25 -0.03 31.67
CA LEU A 2 37.99 -0.31 30.26
C LEU A 2 36.71 -1.04 29.99
N LYS A 3 36.12 -1.67 31.00
CA LYS A 3 34.91 -2.49 30.83
C LYS A 3 33.63 -1.68 30.67
N ALA A 4 33.62 -0.44 31.14
CA ALA A 4 32.41 0.39 31.07
C ALA A 4 32.10 0.90 29.66
N VAL A 5 33.11 0.97 28.79
CA VAL A 5 32.96 1.52 27.46
C VAL A 5 32.25 0.54 26.51
N ARG A 6 32.34 -0.74 26.80
CA ARG A 6 31.75 -1.78 25.90
C ARG A 6 30.25 -1.89 25.96
N VAL A 7 29.63 -1.48 27.05
CA VAL A 7 28.18 -1.64 27.25
C VAL A 7 27.40 -0.64 26.43
N VAL A 8 27.97 0.53 26.14
CA VAL A 8 27.29 1.61 25.42
C VAL A 8 27.02 1.24 23.96
N ILE A 9 27.92 0.45 23.35
CA ILE A 9 27.81 0.12 21.93
C ILE A 9 26.64 -0.84 21.66
N THR A 10 26.36 -1.74 22.60
CA THR A 10 25.30 -2.73 22.42
C THR A 10 23.90 -2.13 22.42
N THR A 11 23.70 -1.05 23.17
CA THR A 11 22.40 -0.38 23.27
C THR A 11 22.05 0.37 22.00
N PHE A 12 23.04 0.82 21.26
CA PHE A 12 22.83 1.61 20.05
C PHE A 12 22.24 0.79 18.91
N ALA A 13 22.58 -0.49 18.83
CA ALA A 13 22.10 -1.37 17.76
C ALA A 13 20.60 -1.65 17.83
N LEU A 14 20.03 -1.65 19.03
CA LEU A 14 18.61 -1.94 19.23
C LEU A 14 17.70 -0.82 18.72
N VAL A 15 18.16 0.43 18.75
CA VAL A 15 17.37 1.57 18.32
C VAL A 15 17.14 1.55 16.81
N VAL A 16 18.13 1.10 16.05
CA VAL A 16 18.04 1.04 14.59
C VAL A 16 17.00 0.01 14.15
N SER A 17 16.91 -1.12 14.85
CA SER A 17 15.92 -2.16 14.52
C SER A 17 14.49 -1.70 14.75
N ALA A 18 14.25 -0.91 15.80
CA ALA A 18 12.92 -0.41 16.10
C ALA A 18 12.43 0.58 15.04
N SER A 19 13.34 1.40 14.48
CA SER A 19 12.96 2.37 13.45
C SER A 19 12.49 1.70 12.16
N ALA A 20 13.10 0.59 11.79
CA ALA A 20 12.73 -0.12 10.58
C ALA A 20 11.33 -0.74 10.67
N ALA A 21 10.90 -1.15 11.87
CA ALA A 21 9.59 -1.77 12.05
C ALA A 21 8.42 -0.82 11.84
N PHE A 22 8.62 0.48 12.01
CA PHE A 22 7.56 1.47 11.84
C PHE A 22 7.35 1.92 10.40
N ALA A 23 8.25 1.56 9.49
CA ALA A 23 8.23 2.07 8.12
C ALA A 23 7.00 1.63 7.32
N GLN A 24 6.38 0.49 7.65
CA GLN A 24 5.24 -0.06 6.93
C GLN A 24 3.88 0.27 7.53
N LYS A 25 3.85 0.68 8.79
CA LYS A 25 2.60 0.90 9.51
C LYS A 25 1.69 2.00 8.95
N PRO A 26 2.20 3.06 8.34
CA PRO A 26 1.30 4.09 7.81
C PRO A 26 0.30 3.58 6.78
N ALA A 27 0.64 2.51 6.05
CA ALA A 27 -0.24 1.97 5.02
C ALA A 27 -1.26 0.96 5.58
N VAL A 28 -1.04 0.42 6.77
CA VAL A 28 -1.90 -0.63 7.33
C VAL A 28 -3.23 -0.05 7.79
N GLY A 29 -4.33 -0.69 7.39
CA GLY A 29 -5.67 -0.29 7.79
C GLY A 29 -6.66 -0.37 6.64
N ALA A 30 -7.86 0.13 6.89
CA ALA A 30 -8.91 0.20 5.88
C ALA A 30 -8.96 1.60 5.29
N TRP A 31 -9.13 1.66 3.97
CA TRP A 31 -9.11 2.90 3.22
C TRP A 31 -10.31 2.98 2.30
N ASP A 32 -10.90 4.16 2.17
CA ASP A 32 -11.91 4.43 1.15
C ASP A 32 -11.18 4.79 -0.13
N LEU A 33 -11.27 3.93 -1.12
CA LEU A 33 -10.57 4.06 -2.39
C LEU A 33 -11.50 4.58 -3.48
N THR A 34 -11.08 5.61 -4.18
CA THR A 34 -11.78 6.14 -5.34
C THR A 34 -10.83 6.11 -6.53
N THR A 35 -11.28 5.48 -7.62
CA THR A 35 -10.52 5.48 -8.86
C THR A 35 -11.32 6.21 -9.93
N ILE A 36 -10.62 7.00 -10.73
CA ILE A 36 -11.22 7.75 -11.83
C ILE A 36 -10.53 7.33 -13.12
N SER A 37 -11.28 6.67 -13.98
CA SER A 37 -10.78 6.19 -15.27
C SER A 37 -11.59 6.84 -16.40
N PRO A 38 -11.20 6.65 -17.66
CA PRO A 38 -12.01 7.13 -18.78
C PRO A 38 -13.45 6.60 -18.79
N GLU A 39 -13.68 5.44 -18.13
CA GLU A 39 -15.02 4.86 -18.07
C GLU A 39 -15.85 5.36 -16.91
N GLY A 40 -15.27 6.14 -15.99
CA GLY A 40 -16.00 6.72 -14.88
C GLY A 40 -15.29 6.61 -13.56
N GLU A 41 -16.04 6.86 -12.50
CA GLU A 41 -15.56 6.84 -11.14
C GLU A 41 -16.03 5.57 -10.45
N PHE A 42 -15.10 4.89 -9.78
CA PHE A 42 -15.39 3.67 -9.03
C PHE A 42 -14.93 3.82 -7.58
N LYS A 43 -15.76 3.36 -6.66
CA LYS A 43 -15.45 3.42 -5.24
C LYS A 43 -15.42 2.02 -4.65
N SER A 44 -14.44 1.79 -3.78
CA SER A 44 -14.29 0.52 -3.08
C SER A 44 -13.59 0.75 -1.75
N THR A 45 -13.49 -0.31 -0.95
CA THR A 45 -12.71 -0.28 0.27
C THR A 45 -11.44 -1.08 0.05
N LEU A 46 -10.32 -0.51 0.43
CA LEU A 46 -9.01 -1.15 0.34
C LEU A 46 -8.55 -1.47 1.75
N VAL A 47 -8.30 -2.74 2.04
CA VAL A 47 -7.78 -3.16 3.34
C VAL A 47 -6.35 -3.62 3.17
N ILE A 48 -5.43 -2.96 3.85
CA ILE A 48 -4.00 -3.29 3.82
C ILE A 48 -3.63 -3.86 5.18
N ARG A 49 -2.97 -5.03 5.16
CA ARG A 49 -2.51 -5.70 6.37
C ARG A 49 -1.06 -6.09 6.21
N GLU A 50 -0.43 -6.36 7.33
CA GLU A 50 0.93 -6.90 7.35
C GLU A 50 0.88 -8.37 7.76
N GLU A 51 1.46 -9.23 6.94
CA GLU A 51 1.53 -10.67 7.21
C GLU A 51 2.94 -11.14 6.95
N GLY A 52 3.58 -11.66 8.00
CA GLY A 52 4.94 -12.18 7.88
C GLY A 52 5.96 -11.17 7.41
N GLY A 53 5.81 -9.91 7.79
CA GLY A 53 6.72 -8.85 7.39
C GLY A 53 6.44 -8.27 6.02
N LYS A 54 5.38 -8.72 5.35
CA LYS A 54 4.99 -8.23 4.03
C LYS A 54 3.62 -7.59 4.08
N LEU A 55 3.42 -6.59 3.21
CA LEU A 55 2.11 -5.98 3.07
C LEU A 55 1.27 -6.80 2.10
N VAL A 56 0.00 -6.99 2.47
CA VAL A 56 -1.00 -7.62 1.61
C VAL A 56 -2.24 -6.73 1.58
N ALA A 57 -2.99 -6.79 0.50
CA ALA A 57 -4.17 -5.95 0.36
C ALA A 57 -5.33 -6.71 -0.26
N VAL A 58 -6.53 -6.32 0.13
CA VAL A 58 -7.78 -6.85 -0.41
C VAL A 58 -8.70 -5.68 -0.72
N GLY A 59 -9.25 -5.66 -1.92
CA GLY A 59 -10.28 -4.71 -2.29
C GLY A 59 -11.66 -5.28 -2.04
N LYS A 60 -12.54 -4.46 -1.48
CA LYS A 60 -13.93 -4.85 -1.21
C LYS A 60 -14.89 -3.89 -1.91
N SER A 61 -15.82 -4.44 -2.67
CA SER A 61 -16.80 -3.64 -3.39
C SER A 61 -18.14 -4.37 -3.38
N ALA A 62 -19.14 -3.76 -4.01
CA ALA A 62 -20.45 -4.38 -4.16
C ALA A 62 -20.37 -5.72 -4.91
N GLN A 63 -19.32 -5.91 -5.68
CA GLN A 63 -19.14 -7.15 -6.46
C GLN A 63 -18.39 -8.23 -5.67
N GLY A 64 -17.95 -7.94 -4.44
CA GLY A 64 -17.27 -8.92 -3.60
C GLY A 64 -15.86 -8.47 -3.24
N GLU A 65 -15.06 -9.42 -2.80
CA GLU A 65 -13.68 -9.20 -2.40
C GLU A 65 -12.72 -9.63 -3.48
N ARG A 66 -11.63 -8.87 -3.61
CA ARG A 66 -10.59 -9.19 -4.58
C ARG A 66 -9.23 -8.95 -3.94
N PRO A 67 -8.41 -10.01 -3.82
CA PRO A 67 -7.05 -9.82 -3.29
C PRO A 67 -6.19 -9.12 -4.35
N TYR A 68 -5.29 -8.28 -3.87
CA TYR A 68 -4.30 -7.64 -4.73
C TYR A 68 -3.12 -8.58 -4.92
N ASP A 69 -2.46 -8.48 -6.07
CA ASP A 69 -1.31 -9.33 -6.36
C ASP A 69 -0.10 -8.93 -5.54
N SER A 70 0.10 -7.64 -5.33
CA SER A 70 1.21 -7.15 -4.53
C SER A 70 0.95 -5.75 -4.00
N VAL A 71 1.64 -5.44 -2.92
CA VAL A 71 1.68 -4.11 -2.31
C VAL A 71 3.12 -3.84 -1.92
N ALA A 72 3.65 -2.71 -2.34
CA ALA A 72 5.00 -2.31 -1.98
C ALA A 72 4.98 -0.88 -1.45
N LEU A 73 5.74 -0.65 -0.39
CA LEU A 73 5.88 0.68 0.21
C LEU A 73 7.36 0.98 0.39
N GLU A 74 7.83 2.06 -0.23
CA GLU A 74 9.19 2.54 -0.09
C GLU A 74 9.13 4.00 0.36
N GLY A 75 9.48 4.24 1.61
CA GLY A 75 9.32 5.56 2.19
C GLY A 75 7.85 5.96 2.16
N ASN A 76 7.50 6.98 1.40
CA ASN A 76 6.12 7.41 1.24
C ASN A 76 5.52 7.00 -0.12
N LYS A 77 6.24 6.23 -0.92
CA LYS A 77 5.74 5.77 -2.21
C LYS A 77 5.08 4.41 -2.07
N ILE A 78 3.88 4.29 -2.61
CA ILE A 78 3.13 3.04 -2.54
C ILE A 78 2.79 2.57 -3.95
N THR A 79 2.93 1.25 -4.17
CA THR A 79 2.56 0.61 -5.43
C THR A 79 1.65 -0.57 -5.12
N LEU A 80 0.49 -0.58 -5.76
CA LEU A 80 -0.49 -1.65 -5.62
C LEU A 80 -0.74 -2.26 -7.00
N VAL A 81 -0.74 -3.59 -7.06
CA VAL A 81 -0.97 -4.30 -8.32
C VAL A 81 -2.13 -5.26 -8.14
N VAL A 82 -3.10 -5.19 -9.04
CA VAL A 82 -4.25 -6.11 -9.02
C VAL A 82 -4.55 -6.55 -10.44
N THR A 83 -4.93 -7.82 -10.61
CA THR A 83 -5.36 -8.36 -11.90
C THR A 83 -6.85 -8.58 -11.89
N ILE A 84 -7.54 -8.02 -12.87
CA ILE A 84 -8.98 -8.19 -13.01
C ILE A 84 -9.28 -8.84 -14.36
N SER A 85 -10.52 -9.28 -14.53
CA SER A 85 -10.99 -9.76 -15.82
C SER A 85 -11.70 -8.61 -16.53
N TYR A 86 -11.25 -8.30 -17.74
CA TYR A 86 -11.83 -7.24 -18.55
C TYR A 86 -12.11 -7.78 -19.93
N ASN A 87 -13.40 -7.83 -20.32
CA ASN A 87 -13.82 -8.39 -21.60
C ASN A 87 -13.32 -9.82 -21.82
N GLY A 88 -13.31 -10.62 -20.73
CA GLY A 88 -12.88 -12.01 -20.79
C GLY A 88 -11.38 -12.24 -20.75
N SER A 89 -10.59 -11.20 -20.62
CA SER A 89 -9.12 -11.29 -20.59
C SER A 89 -8.58 -10.68 -19.31
N PRO A 90 -7.44 -11.18 -18.80
CA PRO A 90 -6.85 -10.57 -17.62
C PRO A 90 -6.28 -9.19 -17.94
N MET A 91 -6.51 -8.26 -17.04
CA MET A 91 -5.95 -6.92 -17.12
C MET A 91 -5.24 -6.61 -15.83
N VAL A 92 -3.97 -6.23 -15.91
CA VAL A 92 -3.17 -5.84 -14.75
C VAL A 92 -3.31 -4.35 -14.54
N ILE A 93 -3.79 -3.95 -13.37
CA ILE A 93 -3.89 -2.55 -13.00
C ILE A 93 -2.81 -2.24 -11.98
N THR A 94 -2.01 -1.22 -12.25
CA THR A 94 -0.95 -0.78 -11.35
C THR A 94 -1.29 0.60 -10.81
N TYR A 95 -1.35 0.71 -9.48
CA TYR A 95 -1.59 1.97 -8.79
C TYR A 95 -0.27 2.45 -8.23
N ASN A 96 0.20 3.61 -8.67
CA ASN A 96 1.41 4.25 -8.16
C ASN A 96 1.02 5.55 -7.49
N GLY A 97 1.49 5.77 -6.28
CA GLY A 97 1.14 7.00 -5.58
C GLY A 97 1.98 7.25 -4.36
N LYS A 98 1.50 8.17 -3.56
CA LYS A 98 2.16 8.56 -2.32
C LYS A 98 1.18 8.53 -1.17
N ILE A 99 1.69 8.16 0.00
CA ILE A 99 0.93 8.20 1.23
C ILE A 99 1.36 9.42 2.04
N ASP A 100 0.38 10.15 2.56
CA ASP A 100 0.61 11.32 3.39
C ASP A 100 -0.40 11.29 4.52
N GLY A 101 0.00 10.70 5.66
CA GLY A 101 -0.88 10.52 6.79
C GLY A 101 -2.10 9.70 6.42
N PRO A 102 -3.32 10.24 6.62
CA PRO A 102 -4.55 9.50 6.35
C PRO A 102 -4.99 9.55 4.89
N LYS A 103 -4.12 9.98 3.98
CA LYS A 103 -4.46 10.10 2.57
C LYS A 103 -3.42 9.49 1.67
N MET A 104 -3.90 8.93 0.55
CA MET A 104 -3.04 8.45 -0.53
C MET A 104 -3.61 8.97 -1.84
N GLN A 105 -2.74 9.17 -2.83
CA GLN A 105 -3.18 9.57 -4.16
C GLN A 105 -2.09 9.26 -5.18
N GLY A 106 -2.51 9.12 -6.43
CA GLY A 106 -1.57 8.84 -7.49
C GLY A 106 -2.25 8.53 -8.81
N GLU A 107 -1.54 7.80 -9.64
CA GLU A 107 -2.01 7.43 -10.96
C GLU A 107 -2.26 5.92 -11.04
N ALA A 108 -3.19 5.54 -11.91
CA ALA A 108 -3.50 4.15 -12.18
C ALA A 108 -3.24 3.86 -13.65
N ASP A 109 -2.58 2.73 -13.92
CA ASP A 109 -2.30 2.26 -15.27
C ASP A 109 -3.13 0.99 -15.50
N TYR A 110 -4.00 1.04 -16.49
CA TYR A 110 -4.91 -0.05 -16.81
C TYR A 110 -4.33 -0.89 -17.93
N GLY A 111 -3.32 -1.71 -17.60
CA GLY A 111 -2.73 -2.66 -18.54
C GLY A 111 -2.08 -2.03 -19.75
N GLY A 112 -1.66 -0.78 -19.66
CA GLY A 112 -1.09 -0.07 -20.80
C GLY A 112 -2.12 0.47 -21.79
N LEU A 113 -3.41 0.19 -21.57
CA LEU A 113 -4.47 0.62 -22.47
C LEU A 113 -5.02 2.00 -22.13
N ALA A 114 -4.99 2.37 -20.86
CA ALA A 114 -5.53 3.64 -20.40
C ALA A 114 -4.87 4.01 -19.08
N THR A 115 -4.96 5.26 -18.70
CA THR A 115 -4.50 5.76 -17.42
C THR A 115 -5.62 6.49 -16.72
N GLY A 116 -5.53 6.57 -15.41
CA GLY A 116 -6.47 7.30 -14.60
C GLY A 116 -5.81 7.79 -13.35
N THR A 117 -6.61 8.26 -12.40
CA THR A 117 -6.11 8.72 -11.10
C THR A 117 -6.82 7.94 -10.01
N TRP A 118 -6.23 7.94 -8.83
CA TRP A 118 -6.84 7.32 -7.67
C TRP A 118 -6.50 8.09 -6.41
N SER A 119 -7.36 7.95 -5.43
CA SER A 119 -7.14 8.53 -4.12
C SER A 119 -7.75 7.60 -3.07
N ALA A 120 -7.22 7.67 -1.88
CA ALA A 120 -7.73 6.88 -0.76
C ALA A 120 -7.66 7.70 0.51
N THR A 121 -8.64 7.49 1.38
CA THR A 121 -8.70 8.15 2.68
C THR A 121 -8.87 7.07 3.74
N ALA A 122 -8.07 7.14 4.79
CA ALA A 122 -8.13 6.16 5.86
C ALA A 122 -9.49 6.24 6.56
N GLN A 123 -10.09 5.07 6.79
CA GLN A 123 -11.34 4.98 7.56
C GLN A 123 -11.02 5.22 9.04
N LYS A 124 -11.94 5.84 9.72
CA LYS A 124 -11.80 6.12 11.16
C LYS A 124 -12.33 4.99 12.02
#